data_9082e923329991abd0adf77c33a7279f
#
_entry.id   9082e923329991abd0adf77c33a7279f
#
_cell.length_a   1.000
_cell.length_b   1.000
_cell.length_c   1.000
_cell.angle_alpha   90.00
_cell.angle_beta   90.00
_cell.angle_gamma   90.00
#
_symmetry.space_group_name_H-M   'P 1'
#
loop_
_entity.id
_entity.type
_entity.pdbx_description
1 polymer ?
#
loop_
_entity_poly.entity_id
_entity_poly.type
_entity_poly.pdbx_seq_one_letter_code
_entity_poly.pdbx_strand_id
1 'polypeptide(L)'
;MWIHEVKIPVASLTLLIHNNKNMFDKRYIEQIRKLDNYIDQILYFVRSENAEKDYLIKEIELQKIIKDVALKNKDDLLENKVNLEVDIHNEKVLTDSKWLEFVLNQIINNSIKYKKNNNEPIIKISVKDEKDKVYLTIWDNGIGIPKNDIKRVFDKSFTGENGRIMAKSTGMGLYIVKKLCDKLGHKIIIESEIHKYTKITIIFYKNDFYKVD
;
A
#
# COMPACT_ATOMS: atom_id res chain seq x y z
N MET A 1 -3.57 -15.28 -17.41
CA MET A 1 -2.62 -15.26 -18.55
C MET A 1 -2.54 -13.86 -19.17
N TRP A 2 -3.58 -13.28 -19.65
CA TRP A 2 -3.62 -11.98 -20.34
C TRP A 2 -2.99 -10.78 -19.60
N ILE A 3 -3.16 -10.68 -18.28
CA ILE A 3 -2.69 -9.52 -17.51
C ILE A 3 -1.16 -9.48 -17.41
N HIS A 4 -0.51 -10.64 -17.38
CA HIS A 4 0.97 -10.71 -17.42
C HIS A 4 1.53 -10.23 -18.76
N GLU A 5 0.83 -10.49 -19.87
CA GLU A 5 1.23 -10.03 -21.21
C GLU A 5 1.15 -8.50 -21.35
N VAL A 6 0.19 -7.85 -20.67
CA VAL A 6 0.10 -6.38 -20.63
C VAL A 6 1.20 -5.76 -19.77
N LYS A 7 1.67 -6.45 -18.73
CA LYS A 7 2.74 -5.93 -17.85
C LYS A 7 4.09 -5.82 -18.57
N ILE A 8 4.38 -6.70 -19.54
CA ILE A 8 5.64 -6.71 -20.30
C ILE A 8 5.85 -5.40 -21.10
N PRO A 9 4.92 -4.96 -21.97
CA PRO A 9 5.10 -3.70 -22.70
C PRO A 9 5.12 -2.47 -21.79
N VAL A 10 4.38 -2.48 -20.68
CA VAL A 10 4.41 -1.37 -19.71
C VAL A 10 5.76 -1.30 -19.01
N ALA A 11 6.32 -2.43 -18.57
CA ALA A 11 7.66 -2.47 -18.01
C ALA A 11 8.73 -2.01 -19.02
N SER A 12 8.59 -2.39 -20.31
CA SER A 12 9.47 -1.93 -21.38
C SER A 12 9.37 -0.41 -21.59
N LEU A 13 8.16 0.16 -21.59
CA LEU A 13 7.96 1.60 -21.66
C LEU A 13 8.54 2.34 -20.46
N THR A 14 8.38 1.79 -19.26
CA THR A 14 8.95 2.35 -18.03
C THR A 14 10.49 2.40 -18.10
N LEU A 15 11.11 1.32 -18.60
CA LEU A 15 12.57 1.26 -18.80
C LEU A 15 13.05 2.24 -19.88
N LEU A 16 12.36 2.34 -21.01
CA LEU A 16 12.69 3.29 -22.08
C LEU A 16 12.65 4.73 -21.58
N ILE A 17 11.64 5.08 -20.80
CA ILE A 17 11.50 6.41 -20.20
C ILE A 17 12.57 6.63 -19.14
N HIS A 18 12.86 5.64 -18.28
CA HIS A 18 13.88 5.77 -17.26
C HIS A 18 15.25 6.04 -17.86
N ASN A 19 15.60 5.35 -18.95
CA ASN A 19 16.87 5.51 -19.65
C ASN A 19 16.97 6.83 -20.45
N ASN A 20 15.82 7.47 -20.77
CA ASN A 20 15.74 8.70 -21.56
C ASN A 20 14.96 9.80 -20.83
N LYS A 21 15.12 9.93 -19.50
CA LYS A 21 14.36 10.89 -18.65
C LYS A 21 14.35 12.32 -19.18
N ASN A 22 15.41 12.76 -19.83
CA ASN A 22 15.54 14.12 -20.37
C ASN A 22 14.75 14.36 -21.69
N MET A 23 14.26 13.29 -22.34
CA MET A 23 13.54 13.38 -23.61
C MET A 23 12.01 13.33 -23.42
N PHE A 24 11.53 12.91 -22.25
CA PHE A 24 10.11 12.74 -21.99
C PHE A 24 9.57 13.79 -21.02
N ASP A 25 8.43 14.39 -21.36
CA ASP A 25 7.68 15.28 -20.46
C ASP A 25 7.27 14.52 -19.19
N LYS A 26 7.41 15.16 -18.03
CA LYS A 26 7.00 14.63 -16.71
C LYS A 26 5.58 14.03 -16.73
N ARG A 27 4.68 14.60 -17.51
CA ARG A 27 3.29 14.13 -17.67
C ARG A 27 3.20 12.72 -18.24
N TYR A 28 4.05 12.34 -19.19
CA TYR A 28 4.08 10.97 -19.73
C TYR A 28 4.56 9.96 -18.70
N ILE A 29 5.59 10.32 -17.94
CA ILE A 29 6.15 9.49 -16.86
C ILE A 29 5.06 9.20 -15.80
N GLU A 30 4.33 10.23 -15.39
CA GLU A 30 3.21 10.08 -14.42
C GLU A 30 2.09 9.17 -14.97
N GLN A 31 1.71 9.28 -16.24
CA GLN A 31 0.65 8.43 -16.81
C GLN A 31 1.08 6.96 -16.89
N ILE A 32 2.33 6.68 -17.21
CA ILE A 32 2.85 5.30 -17.26
C ILE A 32 2.92 4.72 -15.85
N ARG A 33 3.38 5.48 -14.83
CA ARG A 33 3.33 5.04 -13.44
C ARG A 33 1.91 4.71 -12.98
N LYS A 34 0.92 5.52 -13.37
CA LYS A 34 -0.49 5.24 -13.08
C LYS A 34 -0.97 3.96 -13.75
N LEU A 35 -0.59 3.75 -15.01
CA LEU A 35 -0.94 2.54 -15.75
C LEU A 35 -0.36 1.30 -15.09
N ASP A 36 0.90 1.32 -14.71
CA ASP A 36 1.57 0.22 -14.00
C ASP A 36 0.88 -0.08 -12.65
N ASN A 37 0.55 0.95 -11.88
CA ASN A 37 -0.22 0.81 -10.64
C ASN A 37 -1.62 0.20 -10.86
N TYR A 38 -2.32 0.54 -11.95
CA TYR A 38 -3.61 -0.07 -12.26
C TYR A 38 -3.49 -1.53 -12.66
N ILE A 39 -2.46 -1.88 -13.42
CA ILE A 39 -2.17 -3.27 -13.79
C ILE A 39 -1.87 -4.10 -12.53
N ASP A 40 -1.05 -3.58 -11.62
CA ASP A 40 -0.77 -4.24 -10.34
C ASP A 40 -2.07 -4.43 -9.53
N GLN A 41 -2.93 -3.42 -9.43
CA GLN A 41 -4.22 -3.54 -8.75
C GLN A 41 -5.09 -4.65 -9.38
N ILE A 42 -5.18 -4.70 -10.71
CA ILE A 42 -5.96 -5.74 -11.40
C ILE A 42 -5.36 -7.14 -11.14
N LEU A 43 -4.04 -7.27 -11.21
CA LEU A 43 -3.34 -8.54 -10.93
C LEU A 43 -3.63 -9.06 -9.52
N TYR A 44 -3.45 -8.19 -8.51
CA TYR A 44 -3.73 -8.57 -7.12
C TYR A 44 -5.21 -8.78 -6.85
N PHE A 45 -6.10 -8.03 -7.51
CA PHE A 45 -7.54 -8.27 -7.45
C PHE A 45 -7.89 -9.66 -7.97
N VAL A 46 -7.44 -10.04 -9.17
CA VAL A 46 -7.69 -11.36 -9.76
C VAL A 46 -7.11 -12.48 -8.89
N ARG A 47 -5.89 -12.31 -8.37
CA ARG A 47 -5.28 -13.27 -7.42
C ARG A 47 -6.07 -13.36 -6.12
N SER A 48 -6.64 -12.24 -5.65
CA SER A 48 -7.47 -12.22 -4.45
C SER A 48 -8.83 -12.90 -4.64
N GLU A 49 -9.37 -12.97 -5.86
CA GLU A 49 -10.63 -13.66 -6.17
C GLU A 49 -10.41 -15.18 -6.34
N ASN A 50 -9.30 -15.58 -6.96
CA ASN A 50 -8.98 -16.98 -7.17
C ASN A 50 -8.50 -17.61 -5.85
N ALA A 51 -9.27 -18.58 -5.34
CA ALA A 51 -9.12 -19.16 -4.01
C ALA A 51 -7.88 -20.05 -3.83
N GLU A 52 -7.21 -20.44 -4.91
CA GLU A 52 -6.14 -21.43 -4.85
C GLU A 52 -4.75 -20.79 -4.78
N LYS A 53 -4.24 -20.74 -3.54
CA LYS A 53 -2.82 -20.84 -3.10
C LYS A 53 -1.74 -20.18 -3.99
N ASP A 54 -1.95 -18.94 -4.46
CA ASP A 54 -0.93 -18.18 -5.18
C ASP A 54 -0.07 -17.32 -4.22
N TYR A 55 -0.10 -17.64 -2.90
CA TYR A 55 0.70 -16.96 -1.87
C TYR A 55 1.51 -17.97 -1.06
N LEU A 56 2.73 -17.55 -0.69
CA LEU A 56 3.68 -18.35 0.07
C LEU A 56 3.89 -17.71 1.45
N ILE A 57 3.26 -18.28 2.49
CA ILE A 57 3.47 -17.82 3.86
C ILE A 57 4.81 -18.33 4.37
N LYS A 58 5.65 -17.40 4.83
CA LYS A 58 6.92 -17.67 5.50
C LYS A 58 7.22 -16.60 6.53
N GLU A 59 8.15 -16.88 7.43
CA GLU A 59 8.66 -15.88 8.37
C GLU A 59 9.48 -14.82 7.61
N ILE A 60 9.15 -13.55 7.82
CA ILE A 60 9.72 -12.41 7.12
C ILE A 60 10.06 -11.31 8.10
N GLU A 61 11.20 -10.68 7.91
CA GLU A 61 11.61 -9.47 8.63
C GLU A 61 10.87 -8.25 8.08
N LEU A 62 10.09 -7.57 8.92
CA LEU A 62 9.32 -6.39 8.51
C LEU A 62 10.21 -5.25 8.03
N GLN A 63 11.37 -5.05 8.67
CA GLN A 63 12.32 -4.02 8.30
C GLN A 63 12.75 -4.11 6.84
N LYS A 64 12.99 -5.33 6.32
CA LYS A 64 13.40 -5.54 4.93
C LYS A 64 12.30 -5.10 3.95
N ILE A 65 11.07 -5.55 4.17
CA ILE A 65 9.96 -5.20 3.27
C ILE A 65 9.68 -3.69 3.29
N ILE A 66 9.72 -3.08 4.48
CA ILE A 66 9.46 -1.65 4.60
C ILE A 66 10.54 -0.83 3.92
N LYS A 67 11.80 -1.26 4.01
CA LYS A 67 12.91 -0.65 3.28
C LYS A 67 12.69 -0.74 1.76
N ASP A 68 12.28 -1.91 1.25
CA ASP A 68 12.03 -2.11 -0.18
C ASP A 68 10.87 -1.23 -0.67
N VAL A 69 9.78 -1.14 0.11
CA VAL A 69 8.64 -0.26 -0.18
C VAL A 69 9.03 1.21 -0.13
N ALA A 70 9.84 1.63 0.86
CA ALA A 70 10.33 3.01 0.95
C ALA A 70 11.20 3.39 -0.25
N LEU A 71 12.09 2.48 -0.69
CA LEU A 71 12.92 2.68 -1.88
C LEU A 71 12.08 2.78 -3.16
N LYS A 72 11.06 1.94 -3.31
CA LYS A 72 10.13 1.96 -4.44
C LYS A 72 9.35 3.28 -4.56
N ASN A 73 9.00 3.88 -3.41
CA ASN A 73 8.25 5.15 -3.36
C ASN A 73 9.17 6.38 -3.19
N LYS A 74 10.50 6.24 -3.26
CA LYS A 74 11.45 7.30 -2.96
C LYS A 74 11.21 8.57 -3.80
N ASP A 75 11.04 8.42 -5.10
CA ASP A 75 10.83 9.56 -6.00
C ASP A 75 9.54 10.30 -5.65
N ASP A 76 8.44 9.56 -5.41
CA ASP A 76 7.14 10.14 -5.06
C ASP A 76 7.17 10.83 -3.68
N LEU A 77 7.88 10.26 -2.70
CA LEU A 77 8.08 10.87 -1.39
C LEU A 77 8.86 12.19 -1.52
N LEU A 78 9.94 12.22 -2.30
CA LEU A 78 10.77 13.41 -2.52
C LEU A 78 10.00 14.49 -3.30
N GLU A 79 9.33 14.13 -4.41
CA GLU A 79 8.55 15.08 -5.21
C GLU A 79 7.42 15.72 -4.41
N ASN A 80 6.80 14.97 -3.50
CA ASN A 80 5.73 15.45 -2.64
C ASN A 80 6.22 16.02 -1.31
N LYS A 81 7.54 16.07 -1.07
CA LYS A 81 8.18 16.56 0.16
C LYS A 81 7.66 15.86 1.42
N VAL A 82 7.36 14.56 1.32
CA VAL A 82 6.86 13.75 2.44
C VAL A 82 8.02 13.25 3.26
N ASN A 83 8.03 13.55 4.55
CA ASN A 83 8.97 12.97 5.50
C ASN A 83 8.48 11.57 5.92
N LEU A 84 9.32 10.55 5.73
CA LEU A 84 9.04 9.17 6.14
C LEU A 84 9.87 8.83 7.38
N GLU A 85 9.20 8.63 8.51
CA GLU A 85 9.80 8.20 9.78
C GLU A 85 9.52 6.71 9.98
N VAL A 86 10.56 5.90 10.24
CA VAL A 86 10.44 4.46 10.42
C VAL A 86 11.05 4.06 11.76
N ASP A 87 10.21 3.50 12.65
CA ASP A 87 10.58 3.00 13.97
C ASP A 87 10.29 1.49 14.01
N ILE A 88 11.25 0.69 13.53
CA ILE A 88 11.14 -0.77 13.41
C ILE A 88 12.52 -1.35 13.64
N HIS A 89 12.54 -2.48 14.34
CA HIS A 89 13.79 -3.19 14.64
C HIS A 89 13.83 -4.55 13.92
N ASN A 90 13.77 -5.64 14.66
CA ASN A 90 13.97 -6.99 14.12
C ASN A 90 12.68 -7.83 14.14
N GLU A 91 11.52 -7.18 14.12
CA GLU A 91 10.24 -7.89 14.22
C GLU A 91 9.99 -8.72 12.98
N LYS A 92 9.60 -9.97 13.24
CA LYS A 92 9.28 -10.95 12.23
C LYS A 92 7.80 -11.32 12.27
N VAL A 93 7.24 -11.60 11.08
CA VAL A 93 5.85 -12.02 10.94
C VAL A 93 5.72 -13.15 9.93
N LEU A 94 4.71 -13.99 10.09
CA LEU A 94 4.34 -15.02 9.11
C LEU A 94 3.40 -14.39 8.08
N THR A 95 3.84 -14.26 6.83
CA THR A 95 3.06 -13.64 5.75
C THR A 95 3.67 -13.95 4.38
N ASP A 96 3.00 -13.54 3.30
CA ASP A 96 3.59 -13.49 1.96
C ASP A 96 4.24 -12.12 1.72
N SER A 97 5.53 -12.13 1.36
CA SER A 97 6.31 -10.89 1.18
C SER A 97 5.78 -10.01 0.05
N LYS A 98 5.39 -10.62 -1.09
CA LYS A 98 4.93 -9.88 -2.27
C LYS A 98 3.56 -9.24 -2.02
N TRP A 99 2.68 -9.99 -1.33
CA TRP A 99 1.36 -9.48 -0.98
C TRP A 99 1.46 -8.38 0.07
N LEU A 100 2.31 -8.54 1.09
CA LEU A 100 2.54 -7.49 2.09
C LEU A 100 3.19 -6.24 1.46
N GLU A 101 4.16 -6.40 0.57
CA GLU A 101 4.75 -5.29 -0.18
C GLU A 101 3.69 -4.50 -0.95
N PHE A 102 2.78 -5.18 -1.67
CA PHE A 102 1.68 -4.53 -2.37
C PHE A 102 0.76 -3.79 -1.40
N VAL A 103 0.37 -4.41 -0.28
CA VAL A 103 -0.48 -3.81 0.76
C VAL A 103 0.14 -2.52 1.28
N LEU A 104 1.42 -2.55 1.68
CA LEU A 104 2.13 -1.38 2.20
C LEU A 104 2.27 -0.29 1.13
N ASN A 105 2.58 -0.67 -0.10
CA ASN A 105 2.68 0.26 -1.22
C ASN A 105 1.36 1.01 -1.47
N GLN A 106 0.22 0.31 -1.42
CA GLN A 106 -1.11 0.94 -1.56
C GLN A 106 -1.42 1.92 -0.42
N ILE A 107 -1.04 1.58 0.83
CA ILE A 107 -1.26 2.44 1.99
C ILE A 107 -0.39 3.70 1.88
N ILE A 108 0.91 3.57 1.58
CA ILE A 108 1.84 4.70 1.43
C ILE A 108 1.41 5.60 0.27
N ASN A 109 1.03 5.04 -0.87
CA ASN A 109 0.52 5.82 -2.01
C ASN A 109 -0.74 6.61 -1.65
N ASN A 110 -1.63 6.04 -0.82
CA ASN A 110 -2.78 6.78 -0.30
C ASN A 110 -2.35 7.92 0.61
N SER A 111 -1.41 7.71 1.53
CA SER A 111 -0.89 8.75 2.42
C SER A 111 -0.24 9.90 1.65
N ILE A 112 0.55 9.60 0.61
CA ILE A 112 1.13 10.63 -0.29
C ILE A 112 0.02 11.39 -1.03
N LYS A 113 -0.96 10.67 -1.57
CA LYS A 113 -2.06 11.24 -2.37
C LYS A 113 -2.96 12.17 -1.55
N TYR A 114 -3.26 11.79 -0.30
CA TYR A 114 -4.18 12.52 0.57
C TYR A 114 -3.46 13.39 1.60
N LYS A 115 -2.21 13.78 1.32
CA LYS A 115 -1.47 14.74 2.13
C LYS A 115 -2.13 16.11 2.14
N LYS A 116 -1.85 16.92 3.15
CA LYS A 116 -2.23 18.34 3.20
C LYS A 116 -1.26 19.18 2.36
N ASN A 117 -1.77 20.20 1.70
CA ASN A 117 -0.93 21.08 0.87
C ASN A 117 -0.14 22.14 1.70
N ASN A 118 -0.61 22.48 2.90
CA ASN A 118 -0.10 23.62 3.67
C ASN A 118 0.74 23.21 4.90
N ASN A 119 1.02 21.93 5.10
CA ASN A 119 1.83 21.43 6.21
C ASN A 119 2.96 20.56 5.66
N GLU A 120 3.99 20.37 6.47
CA GLU A 120 4.99 19.34 6.20
C GLU A 120 4.32 17.95 6.30
N PRO A 121 4.19 17.23 5.19
CA PRO A 121 3.54 15.93 5.21
C PRO A 121 4.49 14.90 5.83
N ILE A 122 3.96 14.14 6.80
CA ILE A 122 4.71 13.12 7.54
C ILE A 122 3.97 11.79 7.42
N ILE A 123 4.72 10.73 7.14
CA ILE A 123 4.27 9.34 7.27
C ILE A 123 5.14 8.67 8.33
N LYS A 124 4.52 8.06 9.34
CA LYS A 124 5.22 7.30 10.38
C LYS A 124 4.87 5.82 10.27
N ILE A 125 5.88 4.98 10.24
CA ILE A 125 5.73 3.53 10.27
C ILE A 125 6.35 3.02 11.55
N SER A 126 5.57 2.31 12.37
CA SER A 126 6.03 1.76 13.64
C SER A 126 5.51 0.34 13.85
N VAL A 127 6.25 -0.43 14.63
CA VAL A 127 5.84 -1.78 15.02
C VAL A 127 5.77 -1.87 16.54
N LYS A 128 4.70 -2.52 17.02
CA LYS A 128 4.58 -2.93 18.41
C LYS A 128 4.49 -4.45 18.43
N ASP A 129 5.47 -5.09 19.05
CA ASP A 129 5.51 -6.53 19.23
C ASP A 129 4.94 -6.90 20.60
N GLU A 130 3.85 -7.68 20.62
CA GLU A 130 3.22 -8.21 21.81
C GLU A 130 3.32 -9.75 21.82
N LYS A 131 2.99 -10.37 22.96
CA LYS A 131 3.13 -11.81 23.16
C LYS A 131 2.52 -12.64 22.02
N ASP A 132 1.30 -12.32 21.61
CA ASP A 132 0.52 -13.11 20.66
C ASP A 132 0.28 -12.40 19.32
N LYS A 133 0.75 -11.16 19.16
CA LYS A 133 0.45 -10.32 18.01
C LYS A 133 1.56 -9.33 17.73
N VAL A 134 1.74 -9.04 16.44
CA VAL A 134 2.56 -7.91 15.96
C VAL A 134 1.64 -6.89 15.31
N TYR A 135 1.75 -5.63 15.70
CA TYR A 135 0.99 -4.50 15.17
C TYR A 135 1.92 -3.65 14.29
N LEU A 136 1.68 -3.63 13.01
CA LEU A 136 2.35 -2.73 12.08
C LEU A 136 1.43 -1.55 11.82
N THR A 137 1.84 -0.36 12.22
CA THR A 137 1.05 0.87 12.11
C THR A 137 1.67 1.82 11.11
N ILE A 138 0.87 2.31 10.18
CA ILE A 138 1.18 3.39 9.25
C ILE A 138 0.27 4.56 9.60
N TRP A 139 0.86 5.69 9.98
CA TRP A 139 0.18 6.91 10.36
C TRP A 139 0.61 8.05 9.45
N ASP A 140 -0.34 8.88 9.02
CA ASP A 140 -0.06 10.10 8.27
C ASP A 140 -0.83 11.31 8.84
N ASN A 141 -0.25 12.50 8.72
CA ASN A 141 -0.88 13.75 9.11
C ASN A 141 -1.71 14.39 7.97
N GLY A 142 -2.23 13.59 7.07
CA GLY A 142 -2.99 14.01 5.90
C GLY A 142 -4.35 14.62 6.20
N ILE A 143 -5.19 14.71 5.16
CA ILE A 143 -6.52 15.34 5.26
C ILE A 143 -7.50 14.57 6.13
N GLY A 144 -7.17 13.32 6.49
CA GLY A 144 -8.06 12.44 7.27
C GLY A 144 -9.29 11.97 6.48
N ILE A 145 -10.13 11.19 7.16
CA ILE A 145 -11.33 10.56 6.59
C ILE A 145 -12.55 10.95 7.43
N PRO A 146 -13.64 11.41 6.81
CA PRO A 146 -14.90 11.67 7.52
C PRO A 146 -15.42 10.44 8.24
N LYS A 147 -15.99 10.59 9.44
CA LYS A 147 -16.52 9.48 10.26
C LYS A 147 -17.50 8.58 9.49
N ASN A 148 -18.33 9.18 8.64
CA ASN A 148 -19.32 8.45 7.83
C ASN A 148 -18.66 7.57 6.76
N ASP A 149 -17.48 7.94 6.29
CA ASP A 149 -16.73 7.22 5.26
C ASP A 149 -15.87 6.10 5.83
N ILE A 150 -15.40 6.20 7.10
CA ILE A 150 -14.50 5.21 7.73
C ILE A 150 -15.03 3.79 7.62
N LYS A 151 -16.33 3.57 7.81
CA LYS A 151 -16.95 2.24 7.75
C LYS A 151 -16.93 1.63 6.34
N ARG A 152 -16.76 2.48 5.31
CA ARG A 152 -16.89 2.13 3.89
C ARG A 152 -15.57 2.17 3.12
N VAL A 153 -14.48 2.60 3.73
CA VAL A 153 -13.19 2.77 3.03
C VAL A 153 -12.65 1.48 2.41
N PHE A 154 -13.09 0.33 2.92
CA PHE A 154 -12.76 -0.99 2.41
C PHE A 154 -13.81 -1.56 1.44
N ASP A 155 -14.89 -0.84 1.15
CA ASP A 155 -15.90 -1.27 0.20
C ASP A 155 -15.37 -1.16 -1.23
N LYS A 156 -15.81 -2.09 -2.10
CA LYS A 156 -15.42 -2.09 -3.51
C LYS A 156 -15.86 -0.81 -4.21
N SER A 157 -14.93 -0.18 -4.93
CA SER A 157 -15.16 1.05 -5.69
C SER A 157 -15.63 2.26 -4.86
N PHE A 158 -15.43 2.22 -3.53
CA PHE A 158 -15.73 3.36 -2.68
C PHE A 158 -14.62 4.42 -2.75
N THR A 159 -14.97 5.66 -3.05
CA THR A 159 -14.02 6.76 -3.23
C THR A 159 -14.16 7.88 -2.20
N GLY A 160 -15.18 7.85 -1.34
CA GLY A 160 -15.46 8.90 -0.35
C GLY A 160 -15.58 10.31 -0.94
N GLU A 161 -15.83 11.31 -0.12
CA GLU A 161 -15.89 12.72 -0.55
C GLU A 161 -14.54 13.21 -1.11
N ASN A 162 -13.45 12.93 -0.41
CA ASN A 162 -12.10 13.32 -0.81
C ASN A 162 -11.67 12.72 -2.16
N GLY A 163 -12.06 11.47 -2.42
CA GLY A 163 -11.74 10.79 -3.67
C GLY A 163 -12.52 11.31 -4.87
N ARG A 164 -13.76 11.77 -4.66
CA ARG A 164 -14.60 12.41 -5.69
C ARG A 164 -14.08 13.78 -6.09
N ILE A 165 -13.68 14.59 -5.11
CA ILE A 165 -13.13 15.95 -5.36
C ILE A 165 -11.81 15.84 -6.13
N MET A 166 -10.95 14.88 -5.82
CA MET A 166 -9.66 14.70 -6.49
C MET A 166 -9.75 13.98 -7.85
N ALA A 167 -10.93 13.47 -8.26
CA ALA A 167 -11.21 12.80 -9.54
C ALA A 167 -10.19 11.73 -10.00
N LYS A 168 -9.41 11.14 -9.07
CA LYS A 168 -8.24 10.30 -9.38
C LYS A 168 -8.22 8.95 -8.63
N SER A 169 -9.37 8.49 -8.09
CA SER A 169 -9.42 7.26 -7.30
C SER A 169 -10.31 6.22 -7.93
N THR A 170 -9.82 4.99 -8.08
CA THR A 170 -10.64 3.85 -8.54
C THR A 170 -11.51 3.26 -7.41
N GLY A 171 -11.22 3.58 -6.15
CA GLY A 171 -11.85 2.94 -4.99
C GLY A 171 -11.46 1.47 -4.80
N MET A 172 -10.48 0.97 -5.55
CA MET A 172 -10.06 -0.43 -5.50
C MET A 172 -8.91 -0.70 -4.55
N GLY A 173 -8.04 0.30 -4.28
CA GLY A 173 -6.81 0.11 -3.53
C GLY A 173 -7.02 -0.48 -2.13
N LEU A 174 -7.77 0.20 -1.26
CA LEU A 174 -8.04 -0.28 0.11
C LEU A 174 -8.93 -1.52 0.14
N TYR A 175 -9.84 -1.68 -0.82
CA TYR A 175 -10.62 -2.92 -0.97
C TYR A 175 -9.71 -4.13 -1.20
N ILE A 176 -8.73 -4.04 -2.13
CA ILE A 176 -7.78 -5.12 -2.39
C ILE A 176 -6.89 -5.35 -1.16
N VAL A 177 -6.41 -4.28 -0.52
CA VAL A 177 -5.66 -4.35 0.74
C VAL A 177 -6.40 -5.18 1.78
N LYS A 178 -7.69 -4.89 2.02
CA LYS A 178 -8.52 -5.64 2.96
C LYS A 178 -8.62 -7.12 2.57
N LYS A 179 -8.92 -7.41 1.31
CA LYS A 179 -9.01 -8.79 0.81
C LYS A 179 -7.72 -9.58 0.98
N LEU A 180 -6.58 -8.99 0.66
CA LEU A 180 -5.28 -9.64 0.82
C LEU A 180 -4.95 -9.90 2.29
N CYS A 181 -5.19 -8.92 3.16
CA CYS A 181 -5.03 -9.10 4.61
C CYS A 181 -5.89 -10.25 5.13
N ASP A 182 -7.17 -10.29 4.75
CA ASP A 182 -8.09 -11.35 5.19
C ASP A 182 -7.64 -12.74 4.71
N LYS A 183 -7.17 -12.86 3.46
CA LYS A 183 -6.65 -14.13 2.93
C LYS A 183 -5.37 -14.58 3.62
N LEU A 184 -4.51 -13.65 4.02
CA LEU A 184 -3.30 -13.93 4.79
C LEU A 184 -3.58 -14.16 6.28
N GLY A 185 -4.84 -14.10 6.73
CA GLY A 185 -5.21 -14.24 8.14
C GLY A 185 -4.83 -13.03 9.00
N HIS A 186 -4.59 -11.88 8.39
CA HIS A 186 -4.26 -10.64 9.09
C HIS A 186 -5.50 -9.77 9.28
N LYS A 187 -5.57 -9.09 10.41
CA LYS A 187 -6.62 -8.09 10.64
C LYS A 187 -6.09 -6.71 10.26
N ILE A 188 -6.89 -5.94 9.55
CA ILE A 188 -6.60 -4.54 9.25
C ILE A 188 -7.63 -3.63 9.92
N ILE A 189 -7.16 -2.53 10.53
CA ILE A 189 -7.97 -1.54 11.24
C ILE A 189 -7.60 -0.16 10.69
N ILE A 190 -8.57 0.73 10.57
CA ILE A 190 -8.37 2.12 10.22
C ILE A 190 -8.98 3.04 11.27
N GLU A 191 -8.22 4.04 11.67
CA GLU A 191 -8.62 5.12 12.55
C GLU A 191 -8.27 6.43 11.86
N SER A 192 -9.17 7.40 11.89
CA SER A 192 -8.91 8.68 11.25
C SER A 192 -9.73 9.79 11.88
N GLU A 193 -9.17 11.00 11.85
CA GLU A 193 -9.88 12.22 12.19
C GLU A 193 -9.67 13.23 11.06
N ILE A 194 -10.79 13.77 10.56
CA ILE A 194 -10.77 14.71 9.44
C ILE A 194 -9.86 15.91 9.77
N HIS A 195 -9.05 16.31 8.81
CA HIS A 195 -8.03 17.35 8.92
C HIS A 195 -6.93 17.10 9.97
N LYS A 196 -6.83 15.91 10.55
CA LYS A 196 -5.78 15.62 11.53
C LYS A 196 -4.85 14.49 11.08
N TYR A 197 -5.40 13.28 10.90
CA TYR A 197 -4.59 12.11 10.60
C TYR A 197 -5.40 10.97 9.98
N THR A 198 -4.68 10.04 9.34
CA THR A 198 -5.14 8.68 9.07
C THR A 198 -4.14 7.69 9.68
N LYS A 199 -4.64 6.64 10.31
CA LYS A 199 -3.85 5.59 10.92
C LYS A 199 -4.39 4.24 10.49
N ILE A 200 -3.56 3.44 9.83
CA ILE A 200 -3.89 2.08 9.43
C ILE A 200 -2.99 1.12 10.21
N THR A 201 -3.59 0.12 10.84
CA THR A 201 -2.87 -0.90 11.61
C THR A 201 -3.16 -2.27 11.03
N ILE A 202 -2.10 -3.00 10.68
CA ILE A 202 -2.16 -4.41 10.29
C ILE A 202 -1.73 -5.24 11.50
N ILE A 203 -2.54 -6.24 11.86
CA ILE A 203 -2.31 -7.11 13.00
C ILE A 203 -1.97 -8.50 12.50
N PHE A 204 -0.77 -8.95 12.79
CA PHE A 204 -0.28 -10.29 12.53
C PHE A 204 -0.44 -11.13 13.81
N TYR A 205 -1.02 -12.31 13.69
CA TYR A 205 -1.15 -13.24 14.80
C TYR A 205 0.06 -14.18 14.84
N LYS A 206 0.67 -14.36 16.01
CA LYS A 206 1.81 -15.27 16.24
C LYS A 206 1.37 -16.71 16.51
N ASN A 207 0.25 -17.15 15.96
CA ASN A 207 -0.29 -18.48 16.20
C ASN A 207 0.52 -19.55 15.45
N ASP A 208 0.73 -20.70 16.12
CA ASP A 208 1.43 -21.88 15.60
C ASP A 208 0.70 -22.58 14.42
N PHE A 209 -0.43 -22.07 13.96
CA PHE A 209 -1.24 -22.68 12.89
C PHE A 209 -0.56 -22.75 11.52
N TYR A 210 0.57 -22.08 11.33
CA TYR A 210 1.34 -22.11 10.08
C TYR A 210 2.72 -22.76 10.20
N LYS A 211 3.06 -23.34 11.36
CA LYS A 211 4.19 -24.24 11.46
C LYS A 211 3.76 -25.57 10.84
N VAL A 212 3.96 -25.68 9.52
CA VAL A 212 3.94 -26.97 8.83
C VAL A 212 5.29 -27.58 9.08
N ASP A 213 5.31 -28.76 9.76
CA ASP A 213 6.48 -29.62 9.93
C ASP A 213 7.15 -29.97 8.59
#